data_e936e510f63854671432ef4012d34d04
#
_entry.id   e936e510f63854671432ef4012d34d04
#
_cell.length_a   1.000
_cell.length_b   1.000
_cell.length_c   1.000
_cell.angle_alpha   90.00
_cell.angle_beta   90.00
_cell.angle_gamma   90.00
#
_symmetry.space_group_name_H-M   'P 1'
#
loop_
_entity.id
_entity.type
_entity.pdbx_description
1 polymer ?
#
loop_
_entity_poly.entity_id
_entity_poly.type
_entity_poly.pdbx_seq_one_letter_code
_entity_poly.pdbx_strand_id
1 'polypeptide(L)' 'MRLTLEQLIENIDANTKVVCDIEYEKKKLSDLLVGLLNYEFITVETYQQAMNYVFVKKVWYAYA' A
#
# COMPACT_ATOMS: atom_id res chain seq x y z
N MET A 1 -15.46 2.25 -10.88
CA MET A 1 -14.15 2.76 -11.30
C MET A 1 -13.05 2.09 -10.51
N ARG A 2 -12.00 1.63 -11.18
CA ARG A 2 -10.89 0.96 -10.51
C ARG A 2 -9.68 1.88 -10.38
N LEU A 3 -8.97 1.71 -9.27
CA LEU A 3 -7.73 2.42 -9.05
C LEU A 3 -6.59 1.73 -9.80
N THR A 4 -5.69 2.54 -10.35
CA THR A 4 -4.49 2.01 -10.99
C THR A 4 -3.39 1.78 -9.96
N LEU A 5 -2.40 0.97 -10.31
CA LEU A 5 -1.24 0.77 -9.45
C LEU A 5 -0.52 2.09 -9.14
N GLU A 6 -0.40 2.97 -10.13
CA GLU A 6 0.25 4.28 -9.95
C GLU A 6 -0.50 5.12 -8.92
N GLN A 7 -1.83 5.15 -8.98
CA GLN A 7 -2.64 5.89 -8.02
C GLN A 7 -2.45 5.35 -6.61
N LEU A 8 -2.40 4.03 -6.45
CA LEU A 8 -2.17 3.40 -5.17
C LEU A 8 -0.79 3.75 -4.60
N ILE A 9 0.24 3.66 -5.42
CA ILE A 9 1.61 3.96 -4.99
C ILE A 9 1.73 5.43 -4.59
N GLU A 10 1.16 6.35 -5.37
CA GLU A 10 1.17 7.76 -5.02
C GLU A 10 0.49 8.03 -3.68
N ASN A 11 -0.66 7.41 -3.44
CA ASN A 11 -1.36 7.54 -2.17
C ASN A 11 -0.56 6.97 -1.02
N ILE A 12 -0.01 5.79 -1.19
CA ILE A 12 0.80 5.14 -0.16
C ILE A 12 1.99 6.03 0.20
N ASP A 13 2.73 6.51 -0.79
CA ASP A 13 3.91 7.34 -0.55
C ASP A 13 3.56 8.68 0.08
N ALA A 14 2.46 9.30 -0.34
CA ALA A 14 2.04 10.58 0.21
C ALA A 14 1.67 10.47 1.69
N ASN A 15 1.08 9.34 2.10
CA ASN A 15 0.59 9.15 3.47
C ASN A 15 1.61 8.49 4.41
N THR A 16 2.72 8.00 3.87
CA THR A 16 3.71 7.25 4.67
C THR A 16 5.13 7.74 4.44
N LYS A 17 5.33 9.06 4.34
CA LYS A 17 6.67 9.64 4.12
C LYS A 17 7.60 9.32 5.28
N VAL A 18 7.13 9.53 6.51
CA VAL A 18 7.82 9.10 7.72
C VAL A 18 6.76 8.55 8.66
N VAL A 19 6.99 7.37 9.19
CA VAL A 19 6.01 6.67 10.03
C VAL A 19 6.59 6.37 11.41
N CYS A 20 5.72 6.15 12.39
CA CYS A 20 6.15 5.82 13.75
C CYS A 20 6.57 4.35 13.87
N ASP A 21 5.84 3.45 13.22
CA ASP A 21 6.09 2.02 13.27
C ASP A 21 5.88 1.43 11.88
N ILE A 22 6.97 1.03 11.25
CA ILE A 22 6.94 0.52 9.88
C ILE A 22 6.11 -0.75 9.77
N GLU A 23 6.25 -1.68 10.70
CA GLU A 23 5.50 -2.94 10.65
C GLU A 23 4.01 -2.71 10.81
N TYR A 24 3.61 -1.80 11.70
CA TYR A 24 2.22 -1.43 11.87
C TYR A 24 1.65 -0.82 10.59
N GLU A 25 2.38 0.08 9.95
CA GLU A 25 1.93 0.72 8.71
C GLU A 25 1.81 -0.28 7.57
N LYS A 26 2.75 -1.22 7.45
CA LYS A 26 2.67 -2.28 6.46
C LYS A 26 1.42 -3.13 6.65
N LYS A 27 1.12 -3.51 7.88
CA LYS A 27 -0.06 -4.30 8.20
C LYS A 27 -1.33 -3.53 7.86
N LYS A 28 -1.38 -2.26 8.23
CA LYS A 28 -2.53 -1.39 7.96
C LYS A 28 -2.77 -1.26 6.46
N LEU A 29 -1.71 -1.09 5.67
CA LEU A 29 -1.82 -1.01 4.21
C LEU A 29 -2.24 -2.35 3.60
N SER A 30 -1.73 -3.46 4.14
CA SER A 30 -2.15 -4.78 3.71
C SER A 30 -3.65 -4.97 3.88
N ASP A 31 -4.18 -4.60 5.05
CA ASP A 31 -5.61 -4.69 5.33
C ASP A 31 -6.43 -3.80 4.39
N LEU A 32 -5.93 -2.60 4.12
CA LEU A 32 -6.58 -1.69 3.18
C LEU A 32 -6.62 -2.29 1.78
N LEU A 33 -5.53 -2.87 1.31
CA LEU A 33 -5.45 -3.47 -0.02
C LEU A 33 -6.39 -4.67 -0.15
N VAL A 34 -6.49 -5.49 0.88
CA VAL A 34 -7.45 -6.60 0.92
C VAL A 34 -8.88 -6.07 0.80
N GLY A 35 -9.20 -5.00 1.52
CA GLY A 35 -10.50 -4.36 1.42
C GLY A 35 -10.80 -3.85 0.02
N LEU A 36 -9.85 -3.17 -0.60
CA LEU A 36 -10.00 -2.67 -1.96
C LEU A 36 -10.23 -3.80 -2.96
N LEU A 37 -9.53 -4.91 -2.79
CA LEU A 37 -9.71 -6.08 -3.64
C LEU A 37 -11.10 -6.68 -3.46
N ASN A 38 -11.56 -6.83 -2.21
CA ASN A 38 -12.86 -7.42 -1.89
C ASN A 38 -14.01 -6.59 -2.44
N TYR A 39 -13.88 -5.27 -2.45
CA TYR A 39 -14.89 -4.37 -3.02
C TYR A 39 -14.68 -4.09 -4.51
N GLU A 40 -13.75 -4.80 -5.13
CA GLU A 40 -13.47 -4.71 -6.56
C GLU A 40 -13.01 -3.32 -7.03
N PHE A 41 -12.41 -2.54 -6.13
CA PHE A 41 -11.78 -1.27 -6.51
C PHE A 41 -10.46 -1.47 -7.21
N ILE A 42 -9.84 -2.63 -7.05
CA ILE A 42 -8.59 -3.00 -7.73
C ILE A 42 -8.70 -4.45 -8.22
N THR A 43 -7.88 -4.79 -9.22
CA THR A 43 -7.79 -6.16 -9.72
C THR A 43 -6.84 -6.99 -8.85
N VAL A 44 -6.91 -8.31 -8.97
CA VAL A 44 -5.97 -9.21 -8.28
C VAL A 44 -4.53 -8.86 -8.65
N GLU A 45 -4.28 -8.57 -9.93
CA GLU A 45 -2.95 -8.21 -10.40
C GLU A 45 -2.45 -6.93 -9.74
N THR A 46 -3.28 -5.89 -9.69
CA THR A 46 -2.93 -4.64 -9.02
C THR A 46 -2.68 -4.88 -7.54
N TYR A 47 -3.51 -5.70 -6.91
CA TYR A 47 -3.34 -6.07 -5.50
C TYR A 47 -1.97 -6.71 -5.25
N GLN A 48 -1.60 -7.70 -6.07
CA GLN A 48 -0.32 -8.39 -5.91
C GLN A 48 0.87 -7.44 -6.10
N GLN A 49 0.79 -6.57 -7.09
CA GLN A 49 1.84 -5.59 -7.34
C GLN A 49 1.95 -4.56 -6.23
N ALA A 50 0.83 -4.11 -5.69
CA ALA A 50 0.82 -3.16 -4.58
C ALA A 50 1.38 -3.80 -3.30
N MET A 51 1.03 -5.05 -3.03
CA MET A 51 1.59 -5.78 -1.88
C MET A 51 3.10 -5.94 -2.02
N ASN A 52 3.56 -6.29 -3.20
CA ASN A 52 4.99 -6.40 -3.45
C ASN A 52 5.70 -5.05 -3.24
N TYR A 53 5.09 -3.97 -3.69
CA TYR A 53 5.64 -2.64 -3.46
C TYR A 53 5.79 -2.33 -1.98
N VAL A 54 4.73 -2.55 -1.20
CA VAL A 54 4.71 -2.23 0.23
C VAL A 54 5.74 -3.06 1.01
N PHE A 55 5.84 -4.35 0.71
CA PHE A 55 6.64 -5.27 1.52
C PHE A 55 8.05 -5.48 1.00
N VAL A 56 8.32 -5.19 -0.27
CA VAL A 56 9.62 -5.49 -0.89
C VAL A 56 10.29 -4.24 -1.45
N LYS A 57 9.59 -3.46 -2.27
CA LYS A 57 10.22 -2.39 -3.04
C LYS A 57 10.31 -1.05 -2.33
N LYS A 58 9.28 -0.71 -1.56
CA LYS A 58 9.22 0.60 -0.91
C LYS A 58 10.33 0.76 0.11
N VAL A 59 11.01 1.92 0.08
CA VAL A 59 11.98 2.30 1.11
C VAL A 59 11.20 3.03 2.20
N TRP A 60 11.27 2.49 3.41
CA TRP A 60 10.52 3.01 4.55
C TRP A 60 11.40 3.85 5.46
N TYR A 61 10.85 4.93 5.99
CA TYR A 61 11.52 5.79 6.95
C TYR A 61 10.70 5.91 8.22
N ALA A 62 11.33 5.66 9.37
CA ALA A 62 10.68 5.77 10.66
C ALA A 62 11.28 6.96 11.44
N TYR A 63 10.49 7.53 12.34
CA TYR A 63 11.01 8.56 13.24
C TYR A 63 12.12 7.98 14.10
N ALA A 64 13.17 8.77 14.24
CA ALA A 64 14.33 8.37 15.05
C ALA A 64 14.01 8.39 16.55
#